data_88ee88b57c544eafcc55a5fac908b003
#
_entry.id   88ee88b57c544eafcc55a5fac908b003
#
_cell.length_a   1.000
_cell.length_b   1.000
_cell.length_c   1.000
_cell.angle_alpha   90.00
_cell.angle_beta   90.00
_cell.angle_gamma   90.00
#
_symmetry.space_group_name_H-M   'P 1'
#
loop_
_entity.id
_entity.type
_entity.pdbx_description
1 polymer ?
#
loop_
_entity_poly.entity_id
_entity_poly.type
_entity_poly.pdbx_seq_one_letter_code
_entity_poly.pdbx_strand_id
1 'polypeptide(L)'
;MDLDTGSVIARPAMLDPSGNLRAAPLPMVLDVPVQVVLSGAVAMAPLHEALRRAGRHPRELILLLSGPCAPQERRLLRVALDGLRAHGYLLGFGGAGTEHVPLDLIADASPYLVGIAPELIARAPRDHRAVAAARAVVTLARGVGAHVLAPAIEDEAQLAAARSWGARMATGPLLSPGPDGLVRVPLGTADDQPEATLGPRVQELLLPAVTLPEAAKAEQAVEAFGREPTITSVVLVDEYQRPLGSLDRGRFLLSIASRYGHALYGSKPARRLADPPRTVPRTTPAVAAMQAAGRDTGRVYDDLVVTDEVNRCLGIVRISDLIRQVTTRPALWADRRVPG
;
A
#
# COMPACT_ATOMS: atom_id res chain seq x y z
N MET A 1 4.34 7.68 2.75
CA MET A 1 4.07 7.62 4.20
C MET A 1 2.57 7.44 4.41
N ASP A 2 2.17 6.67 5.38
CA ASP A 2 0.79 6.56 5.85
C ASP A 2 0.50 7.73 6.81
N LEU A 3 -0.52 8.53 6.53
CA LEU A 3 -0.83 9.74 7.28
C LEU A 3 -1.52 9.47 8.63
N ASP A 4 -2.07 8.28 8.81
CA ASP A 4 -2.74 7.91 10.05
C ASP A 4 -1.76 7.39 11.09
N THR A 5 -0.77 6.62 10.65
CA THR A 5 0.19 5.96 11.54
C THR A 5 1.55 6.64 11.60
N GLY A 6 1.85 7.56 10.66
CA GLY A 6 3.17 8.13 10.49
C GLY A 6 4.22 7.13 9.96
N SER A 7 3.79 5.93 9.55
CA SER A 7 4.70 4.88 9.11
C SER A 7 5.12 5.06 7.65
N VAL A 8 6.39 4.82 7.35
CA VAL A 8 6.87 4.71 5.97
C VAL A 8 6.43 3.35 5.44
N ILE A 9 5.54 3.34 4.45
CA ILE A 9 4.94 2.11 3.89
C ILE A 9 5.51 1.73 2.52
N ALA A 10 6.12 2.68 1.82
CA ALA A 10 6.83 2.46 0.56
C ALA A 10 7.90 3.55 0.38
N ARG A 11 8.89 3.30 -0.46
CA ARG A 11 9.95 4.27 -0.80
C ARG A 11 9.96 4.54 -2.29
N PRO A 12 10.36 5.73 -2.73
CA PRO A 12 10.62 5.97 -4.15
C PRO A 12 11.66 4.96 -4.66
N ALA A 13 11.36 4.32 -5.78
CA ALA A 13 12.33 3.49 -6.47
C ALA A 13 13.27 4.41 -7.28
N MET A 14 14.54 4.18 -7.16
CA MET A 14 15.55 4.84 -7.98
C MET A 14 16.41 3.76 -8.64
N LEU A 15 16.51 3.86 -9.96
CA LEU A 15 17.53 3.12 -10.70
C LEU A 15 18.83 3.92 -10.63
N ASP A 16 19.91 3.25 -10.29
CA ASP A 16 21.23 3.86 -10.40
C ASP A 16 21.62 4.01 -11.89
N PRO A 17 22.68 4.75 -12.21
CA PRO A 17 23.14 4.92 -13.60
C PRO A 17 23.43 3.60 -14.32
N SER A 18 23.67 2.52 -13.58
CA SER A 18 23.89 1.16 -14.11
C SER A 18 22.60 0.36 -14.24
N GLY A 19 21.43 0.97 -13.97
CA GLY A 19 20.13 0.34 -14.07
C GLY A 19 19.82 -0.66 -12.95
N ASN A 20 20.48 -0.55 -11.79
CA ASN A 20 20.18 -1.38 -10.64
C ASN A 20 19.20 -0.68 -9.71
N LEU A 21 18.25 -1.45 -9.18
CA LEU A 21 17.37 -0.98 -8.10
C LEU A 21 18.13 -0.98 -6.78
N ARG A 22 18.07 0.13 -6.04
CA ARG A 22 18.54 0.14 -4.66
C ARG A 22 17.68 -0.80 -3.84
N ALA A 23 18.32 -1.78 -3.21
CA ALA A 23 17.63 -2.69 -2.30
C ALA A 23 17.09 -1.92 -1.08
N ALA A 24 15.78 -1.95 -0.89
CA ALA A 24 15.11 -1.48 0.30
C ALA A 24 14.14 -2.58 0.78
N PRO A 25 13.98 -2.82 2.09
CA PRO A 25 13.09 -3.87 2.57
C PRO A 25 11.61 -3.53 2.35
N LEU A 26 11.28 -2.25 2.19
CA LEU A 26 9.91 -1.80 1.91
C LEU A 26 9.57 -1.90 0.42
N PRO A 27 8.28 -2.01 0.09
CA PRO A 27 7.80 -1.81 -1.27
C PRO A 27 8.26 -0.48 -1.85
N MET A 28 8.38 -0.44 -3.16
CA MET A 28 8.88 0.73 -3.88
C MET A 28 7.79 1.32 -4.77
N VAL A 29 7.85 2.62 -4.98
CA VAL A 29 7.03 3.34 -5.96
C VAL A 29 7.95 3.82 -7.07
N LEU A 30 7.66 3.45 -8.30
CA LEU A 30 8.39 3.87 -9.49
C LEU A 30 7.47 4.66 -10.41
N ASP A 31 7.84 5.91 -10.70
CA ASP A 31 7.17 6.69 -11.72
C ASP A 31 7.53 6.16 -13.11
N VAL A 32 6.51 5.83 -13.89
CA VAL A 32 6.67 5.29 -15.25
C VAL A 32 5.82 6.10 -16.21
N PRO A 33 6.40 6.72 -17.22
CA PRO A 33 5.64 7.37 -18.26
C PRO A 33 4.70 6.37 -18.96
N VAL A 34 3.45 6.77 -19.20
CA VAL A 34 2.45 5.95 -19.93
C VAL A 34 3.01 5.47 -21.25
N GLN A 35 3.80 6.29 -21.94
CA GLN A 35 4.41 5.95 -23.23
C GLN A 35 5.39 4.78 -23.16
N VAL A 36 6.08 4.59 -22.03
CA VAL A 36 6.95 3.42 -21.81
C VAL A 36 6.12 2.15 -21.75
N VAL A 37 4.98 2.19 -21.06
CA VAL A 37 4.05 1.06 -20.98
C VAL A 37 3.44 0.74 -22.34
N LEU A 38 3.05 1.77 -23.10
CA LEU A 38 2.51 1.63 -24.45
C LEU A 38 3.55 1.08 -25.44
N SER A 39 4.84 1.32 -25.22
CA SER A 39 5.92 0.76 -26.03
C SER A 39 6.12 -0.76 -25.81
N GLY A 40 5.40 -1.34 -24.85
CA GLY A 40 5.28 -2.77 -24.67
C GLY A 40 6.44 -3.44 -23.92
N ALA A 41 6.51 -4.77 -24.02
CA ALA A 41 7.40 -5.60 -23.21
C ALA A 41 8.89 -5.26 -23.35
N VAL A 42 9.32 -4.82 -24.54
CA VAL A 42 10.72 -4.46 -24.78
C VAL A 42 11.15 -3.25 -23.95
N ALA A 43 10.28 -2.24 -23.83
CA ALA A 43 10.55 -1.06 -23.02
C ALA A 43 10.53 -1.37 -21.51
N MET A 44 9.78 -2.38 -21.09
CA MET A 44 9.72 -2.81 -19.69
C MET A 44 10.80 -3.84 -19.32
N ALA A 45 11.52 -4.41 -20.28
CA ALA A 45 12.54 -5.43 -20.04
C ALA A 45 13.65 -4.97 -19.09
N PRO A 46 14.18 -3.74 -19.18
CA PRO A 46 15.20 -3.26 -18.23
C PRO A 46 14.72 -3.26 -16.78
N LEU A 47 13.44 -2.93 -16.54
CA LEU A 47 12.84 -2.96 -15.21
C LEU A 47 12.73 -4.40 -14.68
N HIS A 48 12.27 -5.34 -15.50
CA HIS A 48 12.20 -6.75 -15.12
C HIS A 48 13.57 -7.32 -14.77
N GLU A 49 14.59 -6.94 -15.55
CA GLU A 49 15.96 -7.37 -15.30
C GLU A 49 16.52 -6.76 -14.01
N ALA A 50 16.24 -5.47 -13.75
CA ALA A 50 16.66 -4.80 -12.52
C ALA A 50 16.02 -5.43 -11.27
N LEU A 51 14.73 -5.77 -11.33
CA LEU A 51 14.03 -6.48 -10.25
C LEU A 51 14.65 -7.86 -10.00
N ARG A 52 14.88 -8.63 -11.06
CA ARG A 52 15.49 -9.95 -10.97
C ARG A 52 16.89 -9.90 -10.33
N ARG A 53 17.72 -8.96 -10.76
CA ARG A 53 19.06 -8.76 -10.19
C ARG A 53 19.02 -8.36 -8.72
N ALA A 54 18.02 -7.56 -8.33
CA ALA A 54 17.81 -7.15 -6.94
C ALA A 54 17.14 -8.23 -6.07
N GLY A 55 16.78 -9.39 -6.63
CA GLY A 55 16.02 -10.43 -5.92
C GLY A 55 14.63 -9.96 -5.47
N ARG A 56 14.02 -9.03 -6.24
CA ARG A 56 12.74 -8.41 -5.90
C ARG A 56 11.63 -8.93 -6.82
N HIS A 57 10.40 -8.91 -6.30
CA HIS A 57 9.24 -9.37 -7.05
C HIS A 57 8.42 -8.19 -7.58
N PRO A 58 7.75 -8.34 -8.76
CA PRO A 58 6.92 -7.28 -9.35
C PRO A 58 5.91 -6.66 -8.39
N ARG A 59 5.29 -7.44 -7.49
CA ARG A 59 4.30 -6.94 -6.54
C ARG A 59 4.88 -6.12 -5.36
N GLU A 60 6.19 -6.09 -5.21
CA GLU A 60 6.86 -5.19 -4.30
C GLU A 60 7.09 -3.82 -4.93
N LEU A 61 6.63 -3.65 -6.17
CA LEU A 61 6.74 -2.42 -6.93
C LEU A 61 5.36 -1.90 -7.33
N ILE A 62 5.10 -0.66 -6.97
CA ILE A 62 3.95 0.11 -7.42
C ILE A 62 4.43 0.92 -8.62
N LEU A 63 3.90 0.64 -9.80
CA LEU A 63 4.14 1.43 -11.00
C LEU A 63 3.16 2.60 -11.01
N LEU A 64 3.66 3.81 -10.76
CA LEU A 64 2.86 5.02 -10.80
C LEU A 64 2.92 5.61 -12.21
N LEU A 65 1.87 5.42 -12.97
CA LEU A 65 1.77 5.84 -14.37
C LEU A 65 1.50 7.33 -14.46
N SER A 66 2.28 8.04 -15.26
CA SER A 66 2.18 9.48 -15.44
C SER A 66 2.30 9.89 -16.91
N GLY A 67 1.84 11.09 -17.21
CA GLY A 67 1.91 11.66 -18.55
C GLY A 67 0.67 11.37 -19.43
N PRO A 68 0.66 11.97 -20.63
CA PRO A 68 -0.51 11.95 -21.50
C PRO A 68 -0.77 10.57 -22.09
N CYS A 69 -2.07 10.24 -22.23
CA CYS A 69 -2.56 9.10 -22.97
C CYS A 69 -3.63 9.59 -23.96
N ALA A 70 -3.34 9.48 -25.23
CA ALA A 70 -4.30 9.87 -26.24
C ALA A 70 -5.54 8.94 -26.24
N PRO A 71 -6.76 9.44 -26.57
CA PRO A 71 -7.97 8.63 -26.53
C PRO A 71 -7.88 7.33 -27.33
N GLN A 72 -7.20 7.33 -28.46
CA GLN A 72 -6.97 6.17 -29.32
C GLN A 72 -6.03 5.14 -28.70
N GLU A 73 -5.17 5.54 -27.77
CA GLU A 73 -4.19 4.68 -27.07
C GLU A 73 -4.79 3.96 -25.85
N ARG A 74 -5.96 4.43 -25.36
CA ARG A 74 -6.57 3.92 -24.12
C ARG A 74 -6.85 2.41 -24.16
N ARG A 75 -7.28 1.89 -25.33
CA ARG A 75 -7.50 0.44 -25.49
C ARG A 75 -6.19 -0.34 -25.36
N LEU A 76 -5.12 0.15 -25.97
CA LEU A 76 -3.79 -0.46 -25.90
C LEU A 76 -3.26 -0.38 -24.46
N LEU A 77 -3.42 0.78 -23.80
CA LEU A 77 -3.02 0.96 -22.41
C LEU A 77 -3.74 -0.04 -21.51
N ARG A 78 -5.05 -0.24 -21.66
CA ARG A 78 -5.80 -1.22 -20.87
C ARG A 78 -5.21 -2.63 -21.00
N VAL A 79 -4.94 -3.09 -22.21
CA VAL A 79 -4.31 -4.41 -22.46
C VAL A 79 -2.94 -4.50 -21.79
N ALA A 80 -2.14 -3.43 -21.90
CA ALA A 80 -0.82 -3.38 -21.27
C ALA A 80 -0.92 -3.43 -19.73
N LEU A 81 -1.88 -2.70 -19.14
CA LEU A 81 -2.12 -2.73 -17.69
C LEU A 81 -2.53 -4.12 -17.20
N ASP A 82 -3.39 -4.82 -17.94
CA ASP A 82 -3.79 -6.19 -17.61
C ASP A 82 -2.60 -7.16 -17.68
N GLY A 83 -1.72 -6.98 -18.66
CA GLY A 83 -0.46 -7.71 -18.75
C GLY A 83 0.46 -7.45 -17.53
N LEU A 84 0.64 -6.19 -17.13
CA LEU A 84 1.44 -5.83 -15.95
C LEU A 84 0.85 -6.41 -14.66
N ARG A 85 -0.48 -6.41 -14.51
CA ARG A 85 -1.15 -7.07 -13.38
C ARG A 85 -0.93 -8.57 -13.36
N ALA A 86 -1.00 -9.20 -14.53
CA ALA A 86 -0.74 -10.64 -14.65
C ALA A 86 0.69 -10.99 -14.22
N HIS A 87 1.65 -10.09 -14.42
CA HIS A 87 3.02 -10.21 -13.90
C HIS A 87 3.13 -9.89 -12.40
N GLY A 88 2.07 -9.38 -11.77
CA GLY A 88 2.00 -9.12 -10.34
C GLY A 88 2.32 -7.69 -9.91
N TYR A 89 2.50 -6.75 -10.83
CA TYR A 89 2.71 -5.34 -10.48
C TYR A 89 1.48 -4.72 -9.83
N LEU A 90 1.71 -3.85 -8.85
CA LEU A 90 0.69 -2.93 -8.37
C LEU A 90 0.70 -1.68 -9.26
N LEU A 91 -0.46 -1.25 -9.71
CA LEU A 91 -0.59 -0.15 -10.66
C LEU A 91 -1.22 1.06 -10.00
N GLY A 92 -0.69 2.24 -10.31
CA GLY A 92 -1.25 3.52 -9.89
C GLY A 92 -1.25 4.53 -11.03
N PHE A 93 -2.04 5.59 -10.86
CA PHE A 93 -2.00 6.77 -11.72
C PHE A 93 -1.54 7.98 -10.92
N GLY A 94 -0.54 8.69 -11.41
CA GLY A 94 -0.08 9.96 -10.88
C GLY A 94 -0.70 11.14 -11.62
N GLY A 95 -0.90 12.26 -10.94
CA GLY A 95 -1.42 13.48 -11.56
C GLY A 95 -2.93 13.46 -11.84
N ALA A 96 -3.71 12.68 -11.07
CA ALA A 96 -5.16 12.66 -11.20
C ALA A 96 -5.77 14.03 -10.89
N GLY A 97 -6.72 14.46 -11.73
CA GLY A 97 -7.31 15.79 -11.70
C GLY A 97 -6.67 16.76 -12.70
N THR A 98 -5.74 16.29 -13.52
CA THR A 98 -5.24 16.99 -14.72
C THR A 98 -5.86 16.42 -15.98
N GLU A 99 -5.59 17.07 -17.13
CA GLU A 99 -6.04 16.60 -18.44
C GLU A 99 -5.44 15.25 -18.86
N HIS A 100 -4.29 14.86 -18.25
CA HIS A 100 -3.55 13.67 -18.64
C HIS A 100 -4.12 12.38 -18.05
N VAL A 101 -4.82 12.46 -16.94
CA VAL A 101 -5.42 11.31 -16.26
C VAL A 101 -6.92 11.54 -16.07
N PRO A 102 -7.72 11.26 -17.11
CA PRO A 102 -9.17 11.44 -17.05
C PRO A 102 -9.82 10.44 -16.09
N LEU A 103 -10.93 10.85 -15.49
CA LEU A 103 -11.62 10.08 -14.45
C LEU A 103 -12.14 8.73 -14.95
N ASP A 104 -12.57 8.65 -16.20
CA ASP A 104 -13.03 7.40 -16.82
C ASP A 104 -11.90 6.36 -16.93
N LEU A 105 -10.67 6.81 -17.23
CA LEU A 105 -9.51 5.92 -17.26
C LEU A 105 -9.22 5.32 -15.86
N ILE A 106 -9.34 6.12 -14.81
CA ILE A 106 -9.17 5.64 -13.43
C ILE A 106 -10.26 4.61 -13.09
N ALA A 107 -11.52 4.92 -13.45
CA ALA A 107 -12.64 4.03 -13.19
C ALA A 107 -12.49 2.68 -13.89
N ASP A 108 -12.13 2.69 -15.17
CA ASP A 108 -11.96 1.49 -15.99
C ASP A 108 -10.76 0.64 -15.56
N ALA A 109 -9.68 1.30 -15.17
CA ALA A 109 -8.43 0.63 -14.82
C ALA A 109 -8.43 0.04 -13.41
N SER A 110 -9.30 0.49 -12.49
CA SER A 110 -9.33 0.04 -11.08
C SER A 110 -7.93 -0.06 -10.46
N PRO A 111 -7.17 1.04 -10.37
CA PRO A 111 -5.79 1.01 -9.91
C PRO A 111 -5.69 0.70 -8.41
N TYR A 112 -4.50 0.28 -7.96
CA TYR A 112 -4.16 0.18 -6.54
C TYR A 112 -3.99 1.57 -5.90
N LEU A 113 -3.40 2.53 -6.64
CA LEU A 113 -3.03 3.84 -6.12
C LEU A 113 -3.46 4.95 -7.09
N VAL A 114 -4.02 6.04 -6.56
CA VAL A 114 -4.32 7.26 -7.31
C VAL A 114 -3.61 8.43 -6.64
N GLY A 115 -2.62 8.99 -7.32
CA GLY A 115 -1.92 10.20 -6.88
C GLY A 115 -2.65 11.45 -7.37
N ILE A 116 -3.05 12.32 -6.45
CA ILE A 116 -3.63 13.63 -6.78
C ILE A 116 -2.57 14.47 -7.51
N ALA A 117 -3.00 15.33 -8.42
CA ALA A 117 -2.08 16.25 -9.09
C ALA A 117 -1.39 17.19 -8.08
N PRO A 118 -0.05 17.33 -8.11
CA PRO A 118 0.68 18.22 -7.19
C PRO A 118 0.17 19.64 -7.22
N GLU A 119 -0.26 20.12 -8.39
CA GLU A 119 -0.80 21.47 -8.59
C GLU A 119 -2.09 21.71 -7.80
N LEU A 120 -2.92 20.67 -7.64
CA LEU A 120 -4.12 20.74 -6.81
C LEU A 120 -3.74 20.80 -5.32
N ILE A 121 -2.75 20.03 -4.90
CA ILE A 121 -2.22 20.07 -3.53
C ILE A 121 -1.69 21.45 -3.19
N ALA A 122 -0.83 22.00 -4.05
CA ALA A 122 -0.22 23.32 -3.84
C ALA A 122 -1.24 24.45 -3.73
N ARG A 123 -2.34 24.39 -4.49
CA ARG A 123 -3.39 25.40 -4.51
C ARG A 123 -4.41 25.25 -3.40
N ALA A 124 -4.62 24.06 -2.90
CA ALA A 124 -5.71 23.71 -1.99
C ALA A 124 -5.86 24.64 -0.77
N PRO A 125 -4.80 25.05 -0.06
CA PRO A 125 -4.95 25.92 1.11
C PRO A 125 -5.58 27.29 0.81
N ARG A 126 -5.58 27.72 -0.48
CA ARG A 126 -6.03 29.05 -0.90
C ARG A 126 -7.11 29.05 -1.97
N ASP A 127 -7.45 27.88 -2.52
CA ASP A 127 -8.37 27.76 -3.66
C ASP A 127 -9.39 26.63 -3.43
N HIS A 128 -10.61 27.00 -3.06
CA HIS A 128 -11.71 26.06 -2.86
C HIS A 128 -12.08 25.25 -4.11
N ARG A 129 -11.74 25.74 -5.32
CA ARG A 129 -11.95 24.99 -6.58
C ARG A 129 -10.96 23.83 -6.70
N ALA A 130 -9.71 24.05 -6.29
CA ALA A 130 -8.72 22.99 -6.19
C ALA A 130 -9.14 21.93 -5.16
N VAL A 131 -9.69 22.36 -4.01
CA VAL A 131 -10.27 21.46 -3.01
C VAL A 131 -11.41 20.62 -3.60
N ALA A 132 -12.34 21.25 -4.34
CA ALA A 132 -13.46 20.54 -4.96
C ALA A 132 -12.98 19.50 -5.98
N ALA A 133 -11.99 19.84 -6.82
CA ALA A 133 -11.39 18.92 -7.78
C ALA A 133 -10.69 17.74 -7.08
N ALA A 134 -9.87 18.01 -6.05
CA ALA A 134 -9.21 16.99 -5.28
C ALA A 134 -10.20 16.03 -4.60
N ARG A 135 -11.27 16.55 -4.00
CA ARG A 135 -12.35 15.73 -3.41
C ARG A 135 -13.04 14.84 -4.43
N ALA A 136 -13.27 15.32 -5.67
CA ALA A 136 -13.85 14.50 -6.73
C ALA A 136 -12.95 13.31 -7.08
N VAL A 137 -11.63 13.54 -7.20
CA VAL A 137 -10.63 12.49 -7.43
C VAL A 137 -10.63 11.48 -6.28
N VAL A 138 -10.65 11.95 -5.03
CA VAL A 138 -10.67 11.08 -3.83
C VAL A 138 -11.94 10.24 -3.80
N THR A 139 -13.09 10.83 -4.08
CA THR A 139 -14.38 10.12 -4.12
C THR A 139 -14.36 9.02 -5.16
N LEU A 140 -13.87 9.31 -6.36
CA LEU A 140 -13.72 8.31 -7.42
C LEU A 140 -12.76 7.20 -7.01
N ALA A 141 -11.55 7.56 -6.54
CA ALA A 141 -10.53 6.60 -6.13
C ALA A 141 -11.08 5.62 -5.09
N ARG A 142 -11.79 6.11 -4.09
CA ARG A 142 -12.47 5.28 -3.09
C ARG A 142 -13.55 4.39 -3.71
N GLY A 143 -14.34 4.93 -4.63
CA GLY A 143 -15.40 4.17 -5.32
C GLY A 143 -14.87 2.97 -6.10
N VAL A 144 -13.65 3.07 -6.65
CA VAL A 144 -12.97 1.97 -7.37
C VAL A 144 -12.05 1.14 -6.46
N GLY A 145 -11.99 1.44 -5.15
CA GLY A 145 -11.17 0.71 -4.19
C GLY A 145 -9.68 1.03 -4.23
N ALA A 146 -9.31 2.19 -4.77
CA ALA A 146 -7.92 2.64 -4.85
C ALA A 146 -7.51 3.43 -3.60
N HIS A 147 -6.24 3.30 -3.21
CA HIS A 147 -5.63 4.20 -2.24
C HIS A 147 -5.39 5.57 -2.85
N VAL A 148 -5.42 6.61 -2.00
CA VAL A 148 -5.16 7.99 -2.42
C VAL A 148 -3.81 8.44 -1.89
N LEU A 149 -2.96 8.91 -2.81
CA LEU A 149 -1.67 9.55 -2.52
C LEU A 149 -1.76 11.06 -2.73
N ALA A 150 -1.40 11.82 -1.71
CA ALA A 150 -1.15 13.25 -1.80
C ALA A 150 0.35 13.49 -1.97
N PRO A 151 0.84 13.78 -3.17
CA PRO A 151 2.26 14.03 -3.41
C PRO A 151 2.65 15.46 -3.09
N ALA A 152 3.96 15.71 -2.99
CA ALA A 152 4.55 17.04 -2.89
C ALA A 152 4.00 17.90 -1.74
N ILE A 153 3.78 17.30 -0.57
CA ILE A 153 3.38 18.03 0.63
C ILE A 153 4.58 18.83 1.15
N GLU A 154 4.47 20.16 1.13
CA GLU A 154 5.52 21.09 1.52
C GLU A 154 5.26 21.72 2.90
N ASP A 155 3.99 21.90 3.27
CA ASP A 155 3.59 22.55 4.51
C ASP A 155 2.42 21.83 5.21
N GLU A 156 2.17 22.24 6.47
CA GLU A 156 1.12 21.66 7.31
C GLU A 156 -0.30 21.96 6.80
N ALA A 157 -0.51 23.10 6.11
CA ALA A 157 -1.82 23.45 5.58
C ALA A 157 -2.20 22.52 4.42
N GLN A 158 -1.25 22.19 3.55
CA GLN A 158 -1.42 21.18 2.50
C GLN A 158 -1.67 19.79 3.10
N LEU A 159 -0.94 19.45 4.16
CA LEU A 159 -1.12 18.18 4.87
C LEU A 159 -2.52 18.08 5.49
N ALA A 160 -2.97 19.14 6.19
CA ALA A 160 -4.30 19.21 6.77
C ALA A 160 -5.40 19.10 5.69
N ALA A 161 -5.23 19.84 4.58
CA ALA A 161 -6.13 19.75 3.43
C ALA A 161 -6.21 18.32 2.89
N ALA A 162 -5.06 17.68 2.61
CA ALA A 162 -5.02 16.30 2.10
C ALA A 162 -5.72 15.31 3.03
N ARG A 163 -5.51 15.43 4.34
CA ARG A 163 -6.21 14.62 5.35
C ARG A 163 -7.73 14.86 5.33
N SER A 164 -8.16 16.10 5.23
CA SER A 164 -9.60 16.46 5.19
C SER A 164 -10.33 15.85 3.98
N TRP A 165 -9.63 15.54 2.90
CA TRP A 165 -10.18 14.81 1.75
C TRP A 165 -10.15 13.32 1.95
N GLY A 166 -9.40 12.84 2.96
CA GLY A 166 -9.18 11.44 3.26
C GLY A 166 -8.09 10.80 2.42
N ALA A 167 -7.09 11.57 2.00
CA ALA A 167 -5.85 10.99 1.51
C ALA A 167 -5.19 10.23 2.67
N ARG A 168 -4.87 8.97 2.41
CA ARG A 168 -4.24 8.10 3.42
C ARG A 168 -2.73 8.07 3.29
N MET A 169 -2.22 8.30 2.10
CA MET A 169 -0.80 8.30 1.79
C MET A 169 -0.35 9.67 1.36
N ALA A 170 0.86 10.04 1.76
CA ALA A 170 1.48 11.28 1.29
C ALA A 170 2.99 11.13 1.09
N THR A 171 3.51 12.00 0.23
CA THR A 171 4.95 12.23 0.03
C THR A 171 5.21 13.71 -0.08
N GLY A 172 6.42 14.14 0.21
CA GLY A 172 6.82 15.52 0.03
C GLY A 172 7.93 15.95 0.99
N PRO A 173 8.47 17.17 0.80
CA PRO A 173 9.54 17.71 1.63
C PRO A 173 9.20 17.75 3.12
N LEU A 174 7.96 18.11 3.48
CA LEU A 174 7.50 18.13 4.88
C LEU A 174 7.60 16.76 5.55
N LEU A 175 7.49 15.69 4.77
CA LEU A 175 7.47 14.30 5.24
C LEU A 175 8.81 13.61 5.08
N SER A 176 9.86 14.36 4.77
CA SER A 176 11.23 13.83 4.68
C SER A 176 11.78 13.53 6.07
N PRO A 177 12.57 12.46 6.23
CA PRO A 177 13.23 12.17 7.49
C PRO A 177 14.15 13.32 7.90
N GLY A 178 14.08 13.70 9.19
CA GLY A 178 15.05 14.62 9.79
C GLY A 178 16.46 14.00 9.88
N PRO A 179 17.44 14.76 10.43
CA PRO A 179 18.79 14.26 10.63
C PRO A 179 18.88 13.02 11.53
N ASP A 180 17.88 12.83 12.40
CA ASP A 180 17.68 11.68 13.27
C ASP A 180 17.01 10.47 12.58
N GLY A 181 16.72 10.58 11.27
CA GLY A 181 16.02 9.56 10.50
C GLY A 181 14.53 9.44 10.80
N LEU A 182 13.99 10.29 11.68
CA LEU A 182 12.58 10.28 12.06
C LEU A 182 11.78 11.29 11.22
N VAL A 183 10.60 10.88 10.81
CA VAL A 183 9.63 11.80 10.20
C VAL A 183 8.65 12.24 11.27
N ARG A 184 8.61 13.54 11.52
CA ARG A 184 7.66 14.14 12.47
C ARG A 184 6.46 14.66 11.72
N VAL A 185 5.36 13.92 11.81
CA VAL A 185 4.08 14.32 11.22
C VAL A 185 3.13 14.75 12.33
N PRO A 186 2.59 15.97 12.29
CA PRO A 186 1.55 16.37 13.21
C PRO A 186 0.35 15.43 13.08
N LEU A 187 -0.02 14.75 14.16
CA LEU A 187 -1.21 13.90 14.17
C LEU A 187 -2.44 14.84 14.18
N GLY A 188 -3.19 14.82 13.08
CA GLY A 188 -4.46 15.54 13.02
C GLY A 188 -5.54 14.83 13.83
N THR A 189 -6.41 15.60 14.47
CA THR A 189 -7.66 15.10 15.05
C THR A 189 -8.58 14.65 13.91
N ALA A 190 -9.09 13.42 14.04
CA ALA A 190 -9.97 12.80 13.03
C ALA A 190 -11.40 13.35 13.17
N ASP A 191 -11.65 14.55 12.64
CA ASP A 191 -13.01 15.04 12.44
C ASP A 191 -13.22 15.39 10.96
N ASP A 192 -14.35 14.93 10.43
CA ASP A 192 -14.89 15.07 9.07
C ASP A 192 -14.49 14.02 8.04
N GLN A 193 -15.25 12.90 8.03
CA GLN A 193 -15.39 12.06 6.85
C GLN A 193 -16.86 11.95 6.41
N PRO A 194 -17.20 12.27 5.15
CA PRO A 194 -18.55 12.06 4.65
C PRO A 194 -18.89 10.56 4.51
N GLU A 195 -20.12 10.24 4.86
CA GLU A 195 -20.73 8.92 4.90
C GLU A 195 -20.62 8.14 3.57
N ALA A 196 -20.06 6.95 3.60
CA ALA A 196 -20.30 5.93 2.60
C ALA A 196 -21.19 4.84 3.20
N THR A 197 -22.29 4.55 2.54
CA THR A 197 -23.39 3.65 2.99
C THR A 197 -22.99 2.17 3.07
N LEU A 198 -21.83 1.79 2.57
CA LEU A 198 -21.21 0.46 2.73
C LEU A 198 -19.86 0.68 3.38
N GLY A 199 -19.61 0.06 4.53
CA GLY A 199 -18.32 0.16 5.23
C GLY A 199 -17.14 -0.17 4.32
N PRO A 200 -15.93 0.30 4.66
CA PRO A 200 -14.75 0.09 3.82
C PRO A 200 -14.48 -1.41 3.64
N ARG A 201 -13.97 -1.76 2.48
CA ARG A 201 -13.48 -3.12 2.21
C ARG A 201 -11.99 -3.20 2.56
N VAL A 202 -11.52 -4.41 2.81
CA VAL A 202 -10.11 -4.69 3.15
C VAL A 202 -9.16 -4.12 2.11
N GLN A 203 -9.52 -4.16 0.82
CA GLN A 203 -8.69 -3.59 -0.24
C GLN A 203 -8.44 -2.07 -0.10
N GLU A 204 -9.33 -1.34 0.55
CA GLU A 204 -9.17 0.11 0.80
C GLU A 204 -8.16 0.40 1.91
N LEU A 205 -7.83 -0.62 2.72
CA LEU A 205 -6.89 -0.56 3.83
C LEU A 205 -5.58 -1.32 3.52
N LEU A 206 -5.46 -1.83 2.30
CA LEU A 206 -4.35 -2.67 1.87
C LEU A 206 -3.02 -1.90 1.92
N LEU A 207 -2.06 -2.48 2.61
CA LEU A 207 -0.67 -2.04 2.62
C LEU A 207 0.19 -3.07 1.86
N PRO A 208 1.23 -2.63 1.14
CA PRO A 208 2.17 -3.54 0.53
C PRO A 208 2.81 -4.46 1.58
N ALA A 209 2.86 -5.77 1.31
CA ALA A 209 3.53 -6.72 2.16
C ALA A 209 5.03 -6.79 1.86
N VAL A 210 5.84 -6.95 2.89
CA VAL A 210 7.21 -7.44 2.72
C VAL A 210 7.14 -8.97 2.63
N THR A 211 7.58 -9.52 1.52
CA THR A 211 7.53 -10.96 1.28
C THR A 211 8.92 -11.56 1.18
N LEU A 212 9.08 -12.77 1.66
CA LEU A 212 10.27 -13.59 1.47
C LEU A 212 9.86 -14.96 0.90
N PRO A 213 10.73 -15.60 0.12
CA PRO A 213 10.48 -16.96 -0.34
C PRO A 213 10.32 -17.93 0.84
N GLU A 214 9.57 -19.01 0.66
CA GLU A 214 9.42 -20.08 1.66
C GLU A 214 10.76 -20.61 2.18
N ALA A 215 11.74 -20.72 1.30
CA ALA A 215 13.08 -21.21 1.62
C ALA A 215 13.99 -20.18 2.32
N ALA A 216 13.51 -18.94 2.50
CA ALA A 216 14.31 -17.89 3.14
C ALA A 216 14.73 -18.31 4.55
N LYS A 217 15.98 -18.01 4.91
CA LYS A 217 16.50 -18.25 6.25
C LYS A 217 16.01 -17.21 7.25
N ALA A 218 16.00 -17.58 8.54
CA ALA A 218 15.58 -16.65 9.58
C ALA A 218 16.45 -15.38 9.64
N GLU A 219 17.75 -15.46 9.31
CA GLU A 219 18.63 -14.29 9.22
C GLU A 219 18.17 -13.25 8.21
N GLN A 220 17.57 -13.67 7.08
CA GLN A 220 17.03 -12.75 6.08
C GLN A 220 15.80 -11.99 6.60
N ALA A 221 14.98 -12.66 7.42
CA ALA A 221 13.86 -11.99 8.08
C ALA A 221 14.36 -11.03 9.18
N VAL A 222 15.41 -11.39 9.94
CA VAL A 222 16.06 -10.48 10.88
C VAL A 222 16.57 -9.24 10.17
N GLU A 223 17.23 -9.42 9.02
CA GLU A 223 17.75 -8.32 8.23
C GLU A 223 16.63 -7.41 7.73
N ALA A 224 15.52 -7.98 7.22
CA ALA A 224 14.36 -7.22 6.77
C ALA A 224 13.78 -6.36 7.92
N PHE A 225 13.59 -6.93 9.09
CA PHE A 225 13.11 -6.22 10.28
C PHE A 225 14.13 -5.21 10.83
N GLY A 226 15.43 -5.49 10.71
CA GLY A 226 16.50 -4.60 11.17
C GLY A 226 16.66 -3.35 10.31
N ARG A 227 16.49 -3.49 8.99
CA ARG A 227 16.63 -2.38 8.04
C ARG A 227 15.49 -1.37 8.13
N GLU A 228 14.29 -1.83 8.50
CA GLU A 228 13.10 -0.98 8.52
C GLU A 228 12.23 -1.28 9.75
N PRO A 229 12.32 -0.43 10.80
CA PRO A 229 11.57 -0.62 12.04
C PRO A 229 10.04 -0.57 11.89
N THR A 230 9.53 0.01 10.83
CA THR A 230 8.08 0.14 10.59
C THR A 230 7.42 -1.12 10.03
N ILE A 231 8.21 -2.12 9.60
CA ILE A 231 7.70 -3.42 9.16
C ILE A 231 7.13 -4.15 10.38
N THR A 232 5.84 -4.45 10.37
CA THR A 232 5.13 -5.15 11.43
C THR A 232 5.13 -6.66 11.22
N SER A 233 5.11 -7.09 9.96
CA SER A 233 5.11 -8.51 9.60
C SER A 233 5.83 -8.77 8.27
N VAL A 234 6.31 -10.00 8.11
CA VAL A 234 6.88 -10.51 6.86
C VAL A 234 6.08 -11.74 6.45
N VAL A 235 5.66 -11.80 5.19
CA VAL A 235 4.87 -12.91 4.64
C VAL A 235 5.79 -13.84 3.86
N LEU A 236 5.80 -15.12 4.23
CA LEU A 236 6.49 -16.16 3.47
C LEU A 236 5.58 -16.66 2.35
N VAL A 237 6.09 -16.75 1.14
CA VAL A 237 5.30 -17.10 -0.04
C VAL A 237 5.97 -18.20 -0.86
N ASP A 238 5.15 -18.98 -1.59
CA ASP A 238 5.62 -19.94 -2.59
C ASP A 238 5.99 -19.25 -3.92
N GLU A 239 6.39 -20.07 -4.90
CA GLU A 239 6.73 -19.60 -6.25
C GLU A 239 5.52 -18.96 -6.99
N TYR A 240 4.29 -19.35 -6.64
CA TYR A 240 3.04 -18.77 -7.15
C TYR A 240 2.58 -17.57 -6.33
N GLN A 241 3.38 -17.19 -5.34
CA GLN A 241 3.10 -16.04 -4.51
C GLN A 241 1.93 -16.25 -3.54
N ARG A 242 1.62 -17.47 -3.22
CA ARG A 242 0.63 -17.79 -2.21
C ARG A 242 1.24 -17.70 -0.82
N PRO A 243 0.55 -17.11 0.14
CA PRO A 243 1.07 -16.98 1.50
C PRO A 243 1.12 -18.36 2.18
N LEU A 244 2.28 -18.73 2.68
CA LEU A 244 2.54 -19.99 3.38
C LEU A 244 2.82 -19.80 4.87
N GLY A 245 3.21 -18.60 5.27
CA GLY A 245 3.50 -18.26 6.64
C GLY A 245 3.52 -16.76 6.85
N SER A 246 3.34 -16.34 8.09
CA SER A 246 3.48 -14.95 8.52
C SER A 246 4.40 -14.87 9.73
N LEU A 247 5.34 -13.95 9.69
CA LEU A 247 6.26 -13.65 10.80
C LEU A 247 5.82 -12.31 11.41
N ASP A 248 5.23 -12.34 12.59
CA ASP A 248 5.03 -11.13 13.39
C ASP A 248 6.37 -10.66 13.94
N ARG A 249 6.66 -9.36 13.81
CA ARG A 249 7.93 -8.77 14.23
C ARG A 249 8.27 -9.07 15.70
N GLY A 250 7.32 -8.82 16.58
CA GLY A 250 7.56 -8.94 18.03
C GLY A 250 7.89 -10.35 18.44
N ARG A 251 7.05 -11.31 18.05
CA ARG A 251 7.24 -12.73 18.37
C ARG A 251 8.47 -13.32 17.70
N PHE A 252 8.69 -12.99 16.44
CA PHE A 252 9.83 -13.48 15.69
C PHE A 252 11.16 -13.01 16.31
N LEU A 253 11.30 -11.69 16.54
CA LEU A 253 12.54 -11.14 17.13
C LEU A 253 12.75 -11.63 18.55
N LEU A 254 11.71 -11.82 19.36
CA LEU A 254 11.81 -12.39 20.69
C LEU A 254 12.32 -13.85 20.63
N SER A 255 11.84 -14.64 19.68
CA SER A 255 12.30 -16.03 19.47
C SER A 255 13.76 -16.08 19.09
N ILE A 256 14.23 -15.20 18.20
CA ILE A 256 15.63 -15.10 17.78
C ILE A 256 16.54 -14.56 18.88
N ALA A 257 16.07 -13.58 19.66
CA ALA A 257 16.84 -12.98 20.76
C ALA A 257 16.94 -13.87 22.01
N SER A 258 16.22 -15.00 22.06
CA SER A 258 16.35 -15.97 23.16
C SER A 258 17.77 -16.50 23.25
N ARG A 259 18.18 -16.95 24.46
CA ARG A 259 19.58 -17.32 24.82
C ARG A 259 20.32 -18.20 23.80
N TYR A 260 19.58 -19.03 23.04
CA TYR A 260 20.12 -19.90 21.99
C TYR A 260 19.42 -19.68 20.63
N GLY A 261 18.50 -18.73 20.55
CA GLY A 261 17.61 -18.56 19.39
C GLY A 261 18.37 -18.30 18.10
N HIS A 262 19.33 -17.39 18.09
CA HIS A 262 20.13 -17.10 16.90
C HIS A 262 20.97 -18.32 16.44
N ALA A 263 21.59 -19.02 17.37
CA ALA A 263 22.39 -20.22 17.05
C ALA A 263 21.51 -21.38 16.52
N LEU A 264 20.29 -21.51 17.06
CA LEU A 264 19.38 -22.59 16.68
C LEU A 264 18.63 -22.31 15.36
N TYR A 265 18.26 -21.06 15.10
CA TYR A 265 17.31 -20.70 14.05
C TYR A 265 17.90 -19.83 12.95
N GLY A 266 19.00 -19.08 13.18
CA GLY A 266 19.50 -18.09 12.22
C GLY A 266 19.73 -18.64 10.83
N SER A 267 20.37 -19.80 10.71
CA SER A 267 20.63 -20.49 9.43
C SER A 267 19.48 -21.41 8.95
N LYS A 268 18.44 -21.57 9.75
CA LYS A 268 17.29 -22.44 9.41
C LYS A 268 16.24 -21.67 8.63
N PRO A 269 15.37 -22.38 7.87
CA PRO A 269 14.24 -21.74 7.17
C PRO A 269 13.37 -20.94 8.14
N ALA A 270 13.08 -19.68 7.80
CA ALA A 270 12.23 -18.79 8.58
C ALA A 270 10.84 -19.37 8.85
N ARG A 271 10.37 -20.25 7.96
CA ARG A 271 9.10 -20.96 8.09
C ARG A 271 8.96 -21.75 9.41
N ARG A 272 10.06 -22.15 10.03
CA ARG A 272 10.01 -22.84 11.34
C ARG A 272 9.52 -21.94 12.48
N LEU A 273 9.65 -20.63 12.31
CA LEU A 273 9.23 -19.61 13.27
C LEU A 273 7.98 -18.85 12.78
N ALA A 274 7.47 -19.18 11.61
CA ALA A 274 6.31 -18.55 11.03
C ALA A 274 5.03 -19.19 11.55
N ASP A 275 4.06 -18.35 11.85
CA ASP A 275 2.68 -18.78 12.09
C ASP A 275 1.95 -19.03 10.76
N PRO A 276 0.87 -19.84 10.76
CA PRO A 276 -0.02 -19.92 9.61
C PRO A 276 -0.54 -18.53 9.22
N PRO A 277 -0.52 -18.17 7.91
CA PRO A 277 -0.96 -16.86 7.49
C PRO A 277 -2.47 -16.72 7.71
N ARG A 278 -2.89 -15.59 8.23
CA ARG A 278 -4.31 -15.24 8.39
C ARG A 278 -4.75 -14.50 7.14
N THR A 279 -5.35 -15.21 6.21
CA THR A 279 -5.72 -14.67 4.91
C THR A 279 -7.15 -14.15 4.89
N VAL A 280 -7.36 -13.06 4.14
CA VAL A 280 -8.69 -12.52 3.82
C VAL A 280 -8.74 -12.10 2.35
N PRO A 281 -9.85 -12.40 1.64
CA PRO A 281 -10.06 -11.88 0.30
C PRO A 281 -10.09 -10.35 0.27
N ARG A 282 -9.56 -9.74 -0.78
CA ARG A 282 -9.52 -8.27 -0.94
C ARG A 282 -10.89 -7.60 -0.85
N THR A 283 -11.95 -8.32 -1.22
CA THR A 283 -13.32 -7.80 -1.22
C THR A 283 -14.03 -7.89 0.13
N THR A 284 -13.37 -8.48 1.15
CA THR A 284 -13.96 -8.66 2.48
C THR A 284 -14.25 -7.29 3.12
N PRO A 285 -15.47 -7.08 3.69
CA PRO A 285 -15.74 -5.87 4.48
C PRO A 285 -14.83 -5.78 5.70
N ALA A 286 -14.37 -4.57 6.05
CA ALA A 286 -13.45 -4.34 7.18
C ALA A 286 -13.98 -4.90 8.51
N VAL A 287 -15.30 -4.77 8.76
CA VAL A 287 -15.95 -5.32 9.97
C VAL A 287 -15.83 -6.85 9.99
N ALA A 288 -16.06 -7.51 8.85
CA ALA A 288 -15.95 -8.97 8.76
C ALA A 288 -14.51 -9.45 8.94
N ALA A 289 -13.55 -8.71 8.37
CA ALA A 289 -12.13 -8.98 8.56
C ALA A 289 -11.71 -8.83 10.04
N MET A 290 -12.19 -7.80 10.72
CA MET A 290 -11.95 -7.59 12.15
C MET A 290 -12.55 -8.72 13.00
N GLN A 291 -13.77 -9.16 12.69
CA GLN A 291 -14.39 -10.30 13.37
C GLN A 291 -13.61 -11.60 13.16
N ALA A 292 -13.12 -11.83 11.92
CA ALA A 292 -12.26 -12.98 11.63
C ALA A 292 -10.93 -12.90 12.41
N ALA A 293 -10.39 -11.70 12.55
CA ALA A 293 -9.18 -11.47 13.36
C ALA A 293 -9.41 -11.76 14.85
N GLY A 294 -10.55 -11.39 15.40
CA GLY A 294 -10.88 -11.59 16.82
C GLY A 294 -11.10 -13.05 17.23
N ARG A 295 -11.25 -13.97 16.29
CA ARG A 295 -11.46 -15.41 16.61
C ARG A 295 -10.22 -16.09 17.20
N ASP A 296 -9.04 -15.59 16.86
CA ASP A 296 -7.78 -16.11 17.41
C ASP A 296 -7.28 -15.16 18.50
N THR A 297 -7.59 -15.47 19.72
CA THR A 297 -7.28 -14.64 20.90
C THR A 297 -5.78 -14.48 21.16
N GLY A 298 -4.96 -15.43 20.73
CA GLY A 298 -3.49 -15.37 20.86
C GLY A 298 -2.82 -14.46 19.83
N ARG A 299 -3.54 -14.11 18.75
CA ARG A 299 -3.02 -13.40 17.59
C ARG A 299 -3.93 -12.25 17.11
N VAL A 300 -4.69 -11.68 18.04
CA VAL A 300 -5.71 -10.64 17.73
C VAL A 300 -5.13 -9.46 16.97
N TYR A 301 -3.88 -9.08 17.28
CA TYR A 301 -3.22 -7.90 16.71
C TYR A 301 -2.33 -8.19 15.50
N ASP A 302 -2.23 -9.46 15.07
CA ASP A 302 -1.45 -9.81 13.89
C ASP A 302 -2.08 -9.26 12.62
N ASP A 303 -1.23 -8.82 11.71
CA ASP A 303 -1.66 -8.38 10.39
C ASP A 303 -2.42 -9.48 9.64
N LEU A 304 -3.41 -9.09 8.87
CA LEU A 304 -4.10 -9.99 7.95
C LEU A 304 -3.44 -9.91 6.57
N VAL A 305 -3.18 -11.07 5.98
CA VAL A 305 -2.67 -11.16 4.62
C VAL A 305 -3.84 -11.09 3.65
N VAL A 306 -3.83 -10.11 2.77
CA VAL A 306 -4.88 -9.93 1.77
C VAL A 306 -4.54 -10.70 0.50
N THR A 307 -5.52 -11.44 -0.01
CA THR A 307 -5.32 -12.26 -1.20
C THR A 307 -6.27 -11.90 -2.34
N ASP A 308 -5.84 -12.25 -3.56
CA ASP A 308 -6.69 -12.23 -4.75
C ASP A 308 -7.54 -13.51 -4.84
N GLU A 309 -8.28 -13.63 -5.94
CA GLU A 309 -9.20 -14.72 -6.23
C GLU A 309 -8.49 -16.07 -6.46
N VAL A 310 -7.20 -16.07 -6.72
CA VAL A 310 -6.34 -17.26 -6.87
C VAL A 310 -5.41 -17.47 -5.68
N ASN A 311 -5.72 -16.82 -4.56
CA ASN A 311 -5.01 -16.90 -3.28
C ASN A 311 -3.55 -16.37 -3.33
N ARG A 312 -3.24 -15.42 -4.21
CA ARG A 312 -1.95 -14.74 -4.19
C ARG A 312 -1.97 -13.60 -3.21
N CYS A 313 -0.87 -13.38 -2.50
CA CYS A 313 -0.69 -12.28 -1.58
C CYS A 313 -0.69 -10.93 -2.32
N LEU A 314 -1.66 -10.07 -2.07
CA LEU A 314 -1.73 -8.72 -2.59
C LEU A 314 -1.06 -7.71 -1.64
N GLY A 315 -1.05 -8.02 -0.35
CA GLY A 315 -0.53 -7.13 0.68
C GLY A 315 -0.99 -7.57 2.07
N ILE A 316 -0.89 -6.66 3.02
CA ILE A 316 -1.36 -6.86 4.39
C ILE A 316 -2.35 -5.76 4.79
N VAL A 317 -3.16 -6.05 5.81
CA VAL A 317 -3.96 -5.05 6.53
C VAL A 317 -3.65 -5.15 8.00
N ARG A 318 -3.32 -4.01 8.61
CA ARG A 318 -3.09 -3.93 10.05
C ARG A 318 -4.41 -3.93 10.81
N ILE A 319 -4.46 -4.68 11.89
CA ILE A 319 -5.64 -4.70 12.76
C ILE A 319 -5.93 -3.32 13.34
N SER A 320 -4.89 -2.55 13.67
CA SER A 320 -5.04 -1.17 14.14
C SER A 320 -5.80 -0.28 13.14
N ASP A 321 -5.61 -0.50 11.84
CA ASP A 321 -6.28 0.25 10.79
C ASP A 321 -7.75 -0.18 10.66
N LEU A 322 -8.02 -1.49 10.78
CA LEU A 322 -9.38 -2.01 10.83
C LEU A 322 -10.15 -1.46 12.02
N ILE A 323 -9.56 -1.48 13.21
CA ILE A 323 -10.17 -0.93 14.44
C ILE A 323 -10.49 0.55 14.24
N ARG A 324 -9.53 1.34 13.75
CA ARG A 324 -9.73 2.76 13.52
C ARG A 324 -10.90 3.03 12.56
N GLN A 325 -10.98 2.31 11.46
CA GLN A 325 -12.06 2.46 10.49
C GLN A 325 -13.43 2.09 11.06
N VAL A 326 -13.50 1.13 11.96
CA VAL A 326 -14.75 0.71 12.58
C VAL A 326 -15.16 1.68 13.71
N THR A 327 -14.20 2.19 14.49
CA THR A 327 -14.46 3.09 15.62
C THR A 327 -14.73 4.54 15.19
N THR A 328 -14.18 4.99 14.05
CA THR A 328 -14.42 6.35 13.54
C THR A 328 -15.81 6.54 12.92
N ARG A 329 -16.65 5.49 12.91
CA ARG A 329 -18.05 5.54 12.47
C ARG A 329 -19.04 5.11 13.57
N PRO A 330 -19.32 5.94 14.56
CA PRO A 330 -20.28 5.58 15.59
C PRO A 330 -21.69 6.06 15.25
N ALA A 331 -22.36 5.69 14.21
CA ALA A 331 -23.76 6.12 14.08
C ALA A 331 -24.69 5.33 13.16
N LEU A 332 -24.37 4.13 12.71
CA LEU A 332 -25.35 3.38 11.91
C LEU A 332 -26.02 2.20 12.65
N TRP A 333 -25.68 1.99 13.94
CA TRP A 333 -26.26 0.90 14.74
C TRP A 333 -27.29 1.36 15.78
N ALA A 334 -27.44 2.68 16.02
CA ALA A 334 -28.26 3.20 17.09
C ALA A 334 -29.74 3.37 16.74
N ASP A 335 -30.17 3.23 15.50
CA ASP A 335 -31.54 3.58 15.07
C ASP A 335 -32.38 2.43 14.50
N ARG A 336 -32.19 1.20 15.02
CA ARG A 336 -33.24 0.21 14.97
C ARG A 336 -33.86 0.05 16.34
N ARG A 337 -34.58 1.08 16.79
CA ARG A 337 -35.67 0.85 17.76
C ARG A 337 -36.76 0.13 17.00
N VAL A 338 -36.98 -1.10 17.37
CA VAL A 338 -38.18 -1.87 17.05
C VAL A 338 -39.37 -1.07 17.58
N PRO A 339 -40.34 -0.67 16.75
CA PRO A 339 -41.61 -0.15 17.31
C PRO A 339 -42.31 -1.31 17.99
N GLY A 340 -42.65 -1.10 19.28
CA GLY A 340 -43.52 -1.97 20.05
C GLY A 340 -44.97 -1.92 19.56
#